data_1fcfa6bb17b81b73b47363ce707f6131
#
_entry.id   1fcfa6bb17b81b73b47363ce707f6131
#
_cell.length_a   1.000
_cell.length_b   1.000
_cell.length_c   1.000
_cell.angle_alpha   90.00
_cell.angle_beta   90.00
_cell.angle_gamma   90.00
#
_symmetry.space_group_name_H-M   'P 1'
#
loop_
_entity.id
_entity.type
_entity.pdbx_description
1 polymer ?
#
loop_
_entity_poly.entity_id
_entity_poly.type
_entity_poly.pdbx_seq_one_letter_code
_entity_poly.pdbx_strand_id
1 'polypeptide(L)'
;MPASGCFAIEYREALDLARLGALVIKSVSPKSRAGNPTPRVAETRGGMLNSIGIPSKGLDHYLREILPPYTAFGTPVVVSISADTVDEFAEAVAQVSLPCVAAIEANISCPNLEADGMAFAMAPDTTYEVVSAIRRRTQHPVWAKLTPNSSDIAAVARACEDAGADAVVMGNAVLGMSIDIRTRKPTLGNVMGGLSGPAIKPIALRMVYQCHRAVRIPVIGCGGIASAEDAIEFMLAGAQAVQVGTASFIDPGAMAHIVEGLDAYCVENSIEYITELTGAVRIDPQLSDRWLRFAQQSG
;
A
#
# COMPACT_ATOMS: atom_id res chain seq x y z
N MET A 1 -7.96 5.60 -4.79
CA MET A 1 -7.37 6.39 -3.70
C MET A 1 -5.86 6.51 -3.88
N PRO A 2 -5.15 7.53 -3.35
CA PRO A 2 -3.69 7.60 -3.40
C PRO A 2 -3.05 6.52 -2.52
N ALA A 3 -1.86 6.03 -2.91
CA ALA A 3 -1.00 5.25 -2.03
C ALA A 3 -0.26 6.17 -1.05
N SER A 4 -0.06 5.72 0.19
CA SER A 4 0.64 6.51 1.21
C SER A 4 2.04 6.92 0.76
N GLY A 5 2.35 8.22 0.88
CA GLY A 5 3.63 8.80 0.47
C GLY A 5 3.75 9.21 -1.00
N CYS A 6 2.72 8.97 -1.82
CA CYS A 6 2.70 9.36 -3.23
C CYS A 6 1.70 10.49 -3.53
N PHE A 7 1.24 11.18 -2.50
CA PHE A 7 0.20 12.20 -2.59
C PHE A 7 0.41 13.25 -1.50
N ALA A 8 0.07 14.48 -1.82
CA ALA A 8 0.04 15.61 -0.90
C ALA A 8 -1.16 16.50 -1.21
N ILE A 9 -1.52 17.41 -0.31
CA ILE A 9 -2.73 18.23 -0.43
C ILE A 9 -2.71 19.14 -1.65
N GLU A 10 -1.53 19.47 -2.16
CA GLU A 10 -1.31 20.29 -3.35
C GLU A 10 -1.87 19.66 -4.62
N TYR A 11 -2.09 18.35 -4.64
CA TYR A 11 -2.76 17.67 -5.77
C TYR A 11 -4.20 18.16 -6.01
N ARG A 12 -4.81 18.86 -5.04
CA ARG A 12 -6.09 19.56 -5.23
C ARG A 12 -6.08 20.56 -6.38
N GLU A 13 -4.90 21.02 -6.79
CA GLU A 13 -4.75 21.93 -7.93
C GLU A 13 -4.85 21.19 -9.28
N ALA A 14 -4.63 19.89 -9.29
CA ALA A 14 -4.65 19.04 -10.48
C ALA A 14 -5.91 18.15 -10.58
N LEU A 15 -6.56 17.84 -9.46
CA LEU A 15 -7.75 16.99 -9.42
C LEU A 15 -8.68 17.36 -8.27
N ASP A 16 -9.97 17.13 -8.47
CA ASP A 16 -10.96 17.24 -7.39
C ASP A 16 -10.85 16.05 -6.44
N LEU A 17 -10.39 16.30 -5.23
CA LEU A 17 -10.17 15.27 -4.20
C LEU A 17 -11.48 14.62 -3.73
N ALA A 18 -12.62 15.30 -3.87
CA ALA A 18 -13.93 14.76 -3.52
C ALA A 18 -14.37 13.60 -4.44
N ARG A 19 -13.75 13.45 -5.60
CA ARG A 19 -14.00 12.32 -6.53
C ARG A 19 -13.30 11.03 -6.13
N LEU A 20 -12.38 11.09 -5.16
CA LEU A 20 -11.64 9.92 -4.69
C LEU A 20 -12.40 9.18 -3.58
N GLY A 21 -12.35 7.87 -3.57
CA GLY A 21 -13.01 7.05 -2.54
C GLY A 21 -12.43 7.22 -1.14
N ALA A 22 -11.15 7.59 -1.02
CA ALA A 22 -10.49 7.95 0.24
C ALA A 22 -9.20 8.74 -0.03
N LEU A 23 -8.71 9.44 0.99
CA LEU A 23 -7.42 10.14 0.99
C LEU A 23 -6.47 9.45 1.97
N VAL A 24 -5.55 8.63 1.44
CA VAL A 24 -4.51 7.98 2.26
C VAL A 24 -3.34 8.94 2.37
N ILE A 25 -3.14 9.52 3.56
CA ILE A 25 -2.10 10.52 3.80
C ILE A 25 -0.75 9.80 3.98
N LYS A 26 0.34 10.52 3.66
CA LYS A 26 1.71 10.02 3.85
C LYS A 26 1.91 9.44 5.25
N SER A 27 2.55 8.27 5.32
CA SER A 27 2.86 7.62 6.60
C SER A 27 3.60 8.57 7.54
N VAL A 28 3.11 8.67 8.75
CA VAL A 28 3.72 9.39 9.86
C VAL A 28 4.43 8.41 10.78
N SER A 29 5.56 8.82 11.34
CA SER A 29 6.23 8.11 12.44
C SER A 29 5.99 8.84 13.77
N PRO A 30 5.95 8.09 14.91
CA PRO A 30 5.79 8.69 16.23
C PRO A 30 6.82 9.79 16.50
N LYS A 31 8.07 9.49 16.20
CA LYS A 31 9.23 10.40 16.36
C LYS A 31 9.58 11.10 15.06
N SER A 32 10.28 12.24 15.18
CA SER A 32 10.86 12.93 14.02
C SER A 32 11.94 12.08 13.35
N ARG A 33 11.93 12.06 11.99
CA ARG A 33 12.90 11.34 11.15
C ARG A 33 13.40 12.23 10.02
N ALA A 34 14.69 12.26 9.81
CA ALA A 34 15.30 13.00 8.71
C ALA A 34 15.09 12.34 7.33
N GLY A 35 14.86 11.01 7.32
CA GLY A 35 14.88 10.17 6.12
C GLY A 35 16.31 9.74 5.76
N ASN A 36 16.44 8.98 4.67
CA ASN A 36 17.67 8.38 4.22
C ASN A 36 18.62 9.40 3.54
N PRO A 37 19.93 9.08 3.37
CA PRO A 37 20.85 9.88 2.56
C PRO A 37 20.37 10.06 1.11
N THR A 38 20.73 11.20 0.53
CA THR A 38 20.51 11.48 -0.92
C THR A 38 21.62 10.87 -1.78
N PRO A 39 21.28 10.54 -3.07
CA PRO A 39 19.99 10.60 -3.76
C PRO A 39 18.99 9.59 -3.22
N ARG A 40 17.71 10.01 -3.12
CA ARG A 40 16.62 9.16 -2.57
C ARG A 40 15.72 8.55 -3.64
N VAL A 41 15.86 9.02 -4.87
CA VAL A 41 15.05 8.59 -6.02
C VAL A 41 15.96 8.40 -7.22
N ALA A 42 15.70 7.38 -8.01
CA ALA A 42 16.34 7.14 -9.31
C ALA A 42 15.32 6.55 -10.28
N GLU A 43 15.31 7.02 -11.51
CA GLU A 43 14.49 6.45 -12.58
C GLU A 43 15.04 5.10 -13.02
N THR A 44 14.13 4.20 -13.42
CA THR A 44 14.43 2.90 -14.01
C THR A 44 13.52 2.66 -15.20
N ARG A 45 13.84 1.66 -16.02
CA ARG A 45 12.93 1.26 -17.10
C ARG A 45 11.62 0.75 -16.51
N GLY A 46 10.52 1.41 -16.86
CA GLY A 46 9.17 1.05 -16.42
C GLY A 46 8.83 1.39 -14.96
N GLY A 47 9.62 2.25 -14.30
CA GLY A 47 9.33 2.66 -12.93
C GLY A 47 10.40 3.51 -12.28
N MET A 48 10.44 3.50 -10.95
CA MET A 48 11.42 4.24 -10.17
C MET A 48 11.90 3.42 -8.97
N LEU A 49 13.16 3.62 -8.60
CA LEU A 49 13.71 3.21 -7.32
C LEU A 49 13.62 4.36 -6.33
N ASN A 50 13.20 4.07 -5.10
CA ASN A 50 13.21 5.07 -4.05
C ASN A 50 13.69 4.48 -2.71
N SER A 51 14.36 5.32 -1.94
CA SER A 51 14.76 5.06 -0.56
C SER A 51 14.59 6.34 0.23
N ILE A 52 13.33 6.69 0.51
CA ILE A 52 12.98 7.98 1.14
C ILE A 52 13.27 7.97 2.64
N GLY A 53 13.04 6.83 3.33
CA GLY A 53 13.28 6.67 4.78
C GLY A 53 12.24 7.35 5.66
N ILE A 54 11.02 7.51 5.17
CA ILE A 54 9.84 8.05 5.89
C ILE A 54 10.18 9.32 6.70
N PRO A 55 10.68 10.41 6.06
CA PRO A 55 10.91 11.67 6.77
C PRO A 55 9.60 12.16 7.40
N SER A 56 9.67 12.53 8.67
CA SER A 56 8.53 12.93 9.48
C SER A 56 8.97 13.98 10.50
N LYS A 57 8.09 14.94 10.83
CA LYS A 57 8.28 15.86 11.95
C LYS A 57 7.71 15.32 13.27
N GLY A 58 7.26 14.06 13.25
CA GLY A 58 6.64 13.40 14.38
C GLY A 58 5.12 13.56 14.41
N LEU A 59 4.50 12.77 15.30
CA LEU A 59 3.05 12.63 15.36
C LEU A 59 2.34 13.91 15.82
N ASP A 60 2.90 14.64 16.79
CA ASP A 60 2.31 15.92 17.27
C ASP A 60 2.17 16.95 16.16
N HIS A 61 3.22 17.10 15.32
CA HIS A 61 3.15 18.00 14.17
C HIS A 61 2.12 17.51 13.15
N TYR A 62 2.08 16.21 12.90
CA TYR A 62 1.14 15.62 11.96
C TYR A 62 -0.32 15.89 12.36
N LEU A 63 -0.66 15.69 13.63
CA LEU A 63 -2.02 15.90 14.15
C LEU A 63 -2.45 17.37 14.11
N ARG A 64 -1.52 18.30 14.34
CA ARG A 64 -1.83 19.74 14.38
C ARG A 64 -1.82 20.41 13.02
N GLU A 65 -0.90 20.03 12.13
CA GLU A 65 -0.61 20.79 10.91
C GLU A 65 -0.95 20.02 9.63
N ILE A 66 -0.79 18.68 9.62
CA ILE A 66 -0.94 17.90 8.40
C ILE A 66 -2.36 17.34 8.26
N LEU A 67 -2.89 16.70 9.28
CA LEU A 67 -4.20 16.03 9.23
C LEU A 67 -5.37 17.00 8.99
N PRO A 68 -5.49 18.15 9.68
CA PRO A 68 -6.70 18.97 9.62
C PRO A 68 -7.07 19.47 8.23
N PRO A 69 -6.14 19.93 7.36
CA PRO A 69 -6.50 20.38 6.01
C PRO A 69 -7.17 19.30 5.14
N TYR A 70 -6.85 18.01 5.35
CA TYR A 70 -7.45 16.92 4.56
C TYR A 70 -8.91 16.66 4.92
N THR A 71 -9.34 16.99 6.14
CA THR A 71 -10.72 16.78 6.58
C THR A 71 -11.74 17.72 5.93
N ALA A 72 -11.27 18.77 5.26
CA ALA A 72 -12.11 19.78 4.63
C ALA A 72 -12.75 19.32 3.30
N PHE A 73 -12.29 18.21 2.70
CA PHE A 73 -12.75 17.78 1.37
C PHE A 73 -13.99 16.88 1.40
N GLY A 74 -14.47 16.46 2.57
CA GLY A 74 -15.60 15.53 2.68
C GLY A 74 -15.29 14.09 2.27
N THR A 75 -14.08 13.83 1.74
CA THR A 75 -13.59 12.50 1.36
C THR A 75 -13.06 11.79 2.60
N PRO A 76 -13.35 10.49 2.80
CA PRO A 76 -12.83 9.71 3.92
C PRO A 76 -11.30 9.80 4.03
N VAL A 77 -10.80 10.14 5.21
CA VAL A 77 -9.36 10.28 5.48
C VAL A 77 -8.82 9.01 6.11
N VAL A 78 -7.75 8.47 5.54
CA VAL A 78 -7.01 7.32 6.06
C VAL A 78 -5.64 7.77 6.53
N VAL A 79 -5.36 7.57 7.80
CA VAL A 79 -4.05 7.89 8.38
C VAL A 79 -3.12 6.69 8.27
N SER A 80 -2.01 6.84 7.56
CA SER A 80 -0.99 5.81 7.46
C SER A 80 0.08 6.01 8.55
N ILE A 81 0.42 4.95 9.28
CA ILE A 81 1.40 4.95 10.36
C ILE A 81 2.54 3.98 10.05
N SER A 82 3.76 4.39 10.38
CA SER A 82 4.94 3.51 10.40
C SER A 82 5.73 3.75 11.67
N ALA A 83 6.08 2.69 12.38
CA ALA A 83 6.86 2.73 13.62
C ALA A 83 7.97 1.68 13.59
N ASP A 84 8.90 1.76 14.55
CA ASP A 84 10.05 0.85 14.62
C ASP A 84 9.77 -0.35 15.53
N THR A 85 8.85 -0.21 16.49
CA THR A 85 8.50 -1.25 17.45
C THR A 85 6.99 -1.48 17.50
N VAL A 86 6.59 -2.63 18.03
CA VAL A 86 5.18 -2.99 18.26
C VAL A 86 4.51 -1.99 19.20
N ASP A 87 5.20 -1.58 20.27
CA ASP A 87 4.68 -0.63 21.25
C ASP A 87 4.49 0.77 20.62
N GLU A 88 5.46 1.24 19.83
CA GLU A 88 5.34 2.50 19.11
C GLU A 88 4.15 2.51 18.13
N PHE A 89 3.88 1.39 17.44
CA PHE A 89 2.66 1.25 16.62
C PHE A 89 1.41 1.38 17.47
N ALA A 90 1.33 0.66 18.58
CA ALA A 90 0.17 0.64 19.47
C ALA A 90 -0.11 2.03 20.06
N GLU A 91 0.92 2.76 20.50
CA GLU A 91 0.81 4.11 21.04
C GLU A 91 0.39 5.13 19.96
N ALA A 92 0.99 5.07 18.78
CA ALA A 92 0.66 5.98 17.68
C ALA A 92 -0.78 5.78 17.19
N VAL A 93 -1.24 4.52 17.08
CA VAL A 93 -2.61 4.20 16.69
C VAL A 93 -3.62 4.81 17.67
N ALA A 94 -3.37 4.72 18.98
CA ALA A 94 -4.24 5.31 19.98
C ALA A 94 -4.38 6.84 19.80
N GLN A 95 -3.29 7.53 19.44
CA GLN A 95 -3.29 8.98 19.24
C GLN A 95 -3.98 9.43 17.95
N VAL A 96 -3.91 8.63 16.85
CA VAL A 96 -4.58 8.98 15.59
C VAL A 96 -6.02 8.48 15.50
N SER A 97 -6.52 7.77 16.50
CA SER A 97 -7.90 7.28 16.57
C SER A 97 -8.88 8.41 16.87
N LEU A 98 -8.97 9.35 15.94
CA LEU A 98 -9.79 10.56 16.04
C LEU A 98 -11.09 10.42 15.24
N PRO A 99 -12.19 11.08 15.63
CA PRO A 99 -13.48 10.99 14.92
C PRO A 99 -13.44 11.38 13.43
N CYS A 100 -12.47 12.19 13.02
CA CYS A 100 -12.27 12.61 11.62
C CYS A 100 -11.50 11.59 10.77
N VAL A 101 -11.01 10.50 11.36
CA VAL A 101 -10.27 9.45 10.68
C VAL A 101 -11.21 8.30 10.32
N ALA A 102 -11.28 7.94 9.05
CA ALA A 102 -12.15 6.87 8.57
C ALA A 102 -11.53 5.47 8.76
N ALA A 103 -10.21 5.36 8.60
CA ALA A 103 -9.45 4.12 8.79
C ALA A 103 -7.98 4.43 9.12
N ILE A 104 -7.28 3.44 9.67
CA ILE A 104 -5.85 3.52 9.97
C ILE A 104 -5.12 2.48 9.11
N GLU A 105 -4.21 2.93 8.25
CA GLU A 105 -3.30 2.07 7.50
C GLU A 105 -2.04 1.81 8.32
N ALA A 106 -1.85 0.61 8.82
CA ALA A 106 -0.62 0.17 9.47
C ALA A 106 0.42 -0.21 8.41
N ASN A 107 1.37 0.67 8.14
CA ASN A 107 2.46 0.41 7.20
C ASN A 107 3.54 -0.48 7.86
N ILE A 108 3.24 -1.77 7.96
CA ILE A 108 4.12 -2.81 8.52
C ILE A 108 5.08 -3.39 7.48
N SER A 109 5.11 -2.81 6.28
CA SER A 109 5.94 -3.22 5.14
C SER A 109 7.34 -2.60 5.13
N CYS A 110 7.64 -1.65 6.03
CA CYS A 110 8.95 -1.01 6.13
C CYS A 110 9.86 -1.78 7.08
N PRO A 111 11.19 -1.81 6.82
CA PRO A 111 12.16 -2.39 7.74
C PRO A 111 12.07 -1.74 9.12
N ASN A 112 12.12 -2.54 10.18
CA ASN A 112 12.16 -2.09 11.56
C ASN A 112 13.52 -2.40 12.21
N LEU A 113 13.83 -1.72 13.32
CA LEU A 113 15.12 -1.87 14.00
C LEU A 113 15.18 -3.12 14.89
N GLU A 114 14.02 -3.57 15.44
CA GLU A 114 13.97 -4.72 16.36
C GLU A 114 14.16 -6.06 15.65
N ALA A 115 13.74 -6.16 14.37
CA ALA A 115 13.87 -7.37 13.56
C ALA A 115 15.06 -7.30 12.60
N ASP A 116 16.23 -6.86 13.04
CA ASP A 116 17.45 -6.74 12.24
C ASP A 116 17.23 -6.01 10.90
N GLY A 117 16.35 -5.00 10.90
CA GLY A 117 15.99 -4.24 9.72
C GLY A 117 14.97 -4.93 8.79
N MET A 118 14.38 -6.07 9.20
CA MET A 118 13.31 -6.70 8.45
C MET A 118 11.94 -6.06 8.75
N ALA A 119 11.07 -6.02 7.74
CA ALA A 119 9.70 -5.55 7.92
C ALA A 119 8.87 -6.57 8.72
N PHE A 120 7.94 -6.09 9.56
CA PHE A 120 7.01 -6.97 10.31
C PHE A 120 6.22 -7.89 9.37
N ALA A 121 5.84 -7.41 8.18
CA ALA A 121 5.08 -8.16 7.18
C ALA A 121 5.92 -9.17 6.38
N MET A 122 7.13 -9.52 6.82
CA MET A 122 7.95 -10.57 6.19
C MET A 122 7.55 -11.96 6.65
N ALA A 123 7.05 -12.12 7.88
CA ALA A 123 6.65 -13.40 8.47
C ALA A 123 5.29 -13.32 9.17
N PRO A 124 4.50 -14.42 9.21
CA PRO A 124 3.19 -14.45 9.84
C PRO A 124 3.20 -14.07 11.33
N ASP A 125 4.16 -14.59 12.10
CA ASP A 125 4.22 -14.40 13.55
C ASP A 125 4.42 -12.94 13.93
N THR A 126 5.39 -12.25 13.32
CA THR A 126 5.65 -10.84 13.56
C THR A 126 4.52 -9.95 13.05
N THR A 127 3.85 -10.38 11.97
CA THR A 127 2.64 -9.71 11.44
C THR A 127 1.50 -9.82 12.44
N TYR A 128 1.22 -11.02 12.95
CA TYR A 128 0.16 -11.24 13.93
C TYR A 128 0.38 -10.41 15.20
N GLU A 129 1.60 -10.39 15.71
CA GLU A 129 1.96 -9.64 16.92
C GLU A 129 1.67 -8.14 16.77
N VAL A 130 2.18 -7.51 15.72
CA VAL A 130 2.02 -6.06 15.52
C VAL A 130 0.56 -5.69 15.23
N VAL A 131 -0.15 -6.45 14.38
CA VAL A 131 -1.55 -6.16 14.05
C VAL A 131 -2.46 -6.36 15.27
N SER A 132 -2.24 -7.41 16.07
CA SER A 132 -2.96 -7.63 17.34
C SER A 132 -2.73 -6.49 18.34
N ALA A 133 -1.51 -5.98 18.46
CA ALA A 133 -1.20 -4.85 19.32
C ALA A 133 -1.92 -3.57 18.86
N ILE A 134 -1.95 -3.32 17.57
CA ILE A 134 -2.68 -2.21 16.94
C ILE A 134 -4.18 -2.35 17.22
N ARG A 135 -4.76 -3.52 16.92
CA ARG A 135 -6.21 -3.75 17.07
C ARG A 135 -6.71 -3.48 18.50
N ARG A 136 -5.93 -3.82 19.51
CA ARG A 136 -6.29 -3.56 20.91
C ARG A 136 -6.36 -2.07 21.29
N ARG A 137 -5.81 -1.17 20.47
CA ARG A 137 -5.71 0.28 20.75
C ARG A 137 -6.71 1.15 20.01
N THR A 138 -7.50 0.59 19.08
CA THR A 138 -8.45 1.39 18.30
C THR A 138 -9.72 0.60 17.99
N GLN A 139 -10.81 1.34 17.77
CA GLN A 139 -12.05 0.81 17.19
C GLN A 139 -12.21 1.21 15.71
N HIS A 140 -11.31 2.02 15.17
CA HIS A 140 -11.31 2.34 13.74
C HIS A 140 -10.95 1.11 12.90
N PRO A 141 -11.41 1.04 11.63
CA PRO A 141 -10.92 0.04 10.70
C PRO A 141 -9.40 0.07 10.57
N VAL A 142 -8.76 -1.09 10.69
CA VAL A 142 -7.31 -1.29 10.59
C VAL A 142 -6.98 -1.97 9.25
N TRP A 143 -6.22 -1.29 8.40
CA TRP A 143 -5.71 -1.82 7.15
C TRP A 143 -4.24 -2.18 7.31
N ALA A 144 -3.90 -3.45 7.17
CA ALA A 144 -2.51 -3.91 7.27
C ALA A 144 -1.83 -3.80 5.88
N LYS A 145 -0.84 -2.90 5.75
CA LYS A 145 -0.10 -2.73 4.49
C LYS A 145 1.12 -3.63 4.46
N LEU A 146 1.09 -4.57 3.51
CA LEU A 146 2.03 -5.67 3.36
C LEU A 146 3.19 -5.33 2.42
N THR A 147 4.25 -6.14 2.50
CA THR A 147 5.42 -6.05 1.63
C THR A 147 5.39 -7.13 0.53
N PRO A 148 5.78 -6.80 -0.71
CA PRO A 148 5.94 -7.80 -1.77
C PRO A 148 7.20 -8.65 -1.60
N ASN A 149 8.01 -8.41 -0.57
CA ASN A 149 9.27 -9.11 -0.35
C ASN A 149 9.12 -10.34 0.57
N SER A 150 7.90 -10.65 1.02
CA SER A 150 7.60 -11.90 1.75
C SER A 150 7.62 -13.11 0.83
N SER A 151 8.10 -14.25 1.32
CA SER A 151 8.09 -15.52 0.61
C SER A 151 6.68 -16.15 0.54
N ASP A 152 5.84 -15.97 1.58
CA ASP A 152 4.46 -16.47 1.63
C ASP A 152 3.48 -15.35 2.03
N ILE A 153 3.05 -14.60 1.02
CA ILE A 153 2.12 -13.49 1.24
C ILE A 153 0.74 -13.96 1.68
N ALA A 154 0.34 -15.16 1.32
CA ALA A 154 -0.94 -15.73 1.71
C ALA A 154 -0.98 -16.05 3.22
N ALA A 155 0.10 -16.59 3.78
CA ALA A 155 0.23 -16.84 5.22
C ALA A 155 0.27 -15.52 6.01
N VAL A 156 1.00 -14.51 5.50
CA VAL A 156 1.04 -13.16 6.10
C VAL A 156 -0.35 -12.51 6.10
N ALA A 157 -1.10 -12.61 4.99
CA ALA A 157 -2.47 -12.07 4.92
C ALA A 157 -3.42 -12.76 5.91
N ARG A 158 -3.33 -14.09 6.06
CA ARG A 158 -4.10 -14.81 7.11
C ARG A 158 -3.75 -14.34 8.52
N ALA A 159 -2.48 -14.15 8.81
CA ALA A 159 -2.05 -13.63 10.11
C ALA A 159 -2.63 -12.24 10.40
N CYS A 160 -2.79 -11.37 9.38
CA CYS A 160 -3.49 -10.09 9.54
C CYS A 160 -4.96 -10.28 9.90
N GLU A 161 -5.68 -11.16 9.19
CA GLU A 161 -7.09 -11.45 9.46
C GLU A 161 -7.28 -12.03 10.86
N ASP A 162 -6.48 -13.03 11.24
CA ASP A 162 -6.50 -13.68 12.55
C ASP A 162 -6.18 -12.70 13.69
N ALA A 163 -5.35 -11.68 13.42
CA ALA A 163 -5.00 -10.62 14.35
C ALA A 163 -6.06 -9.49 14.44
N GLY A 164 -7.11 -9.55 13.62
CA GLY A 164 -8.23 -8.59 13.64
C GLY A 164 -8.04 -7.36 12.73
N ALA A 165 -7.25 -7.45 11.68
CA ALA A 165 -7.28 -6.45 10.61
C ALA A 165 -8.61 -6.47 9.88
N ASP A 166 -9.11 -5.29 9.46
CA ASP A 166 -10.35 -5.14 8.69
C ASP A 166 -10.10 -5.19 7.17
N ALA A 167 -8.85 -4.98 6.73
CA ALA A 167 -8.42 -5.15 5.34
C ALA A 167 -6.91 -5.37 5.27
N VAL A 168 -6.45 -5.95 4.14
CA VAL A 168 -5.03 -5.97 3.77
C VAL A 168 -4.79 -5.09 2.55
N VAL A 169 -3.70 -4.31 2.57
CA VAL A 169 -3.23 -3.53 1.42
C VAL A 169 -2.05 -4.24 0.79
N MET A 170 -2.24 -4.75 -0.41
CA MET A 170 -1.20 -5.44 -1.16
C MET A 170 -0.82 -4.57 -2.38
N GLY A 171 0.28 -3.88 -2.36
CA GLY A 171 1.46 -4.01 -1.49
C GLY A 171 2.28 -2.73 -1.40
N ASN A 172 3.60 -2.89 -1.34
CA ASN A 172 4.59 -1.83 -1.31
C ASN A 172 5.63 -2.08 -2.44
N ALA A 173 6.74 -1.32 -2.43
CA ALA A 173 7.80 -1.45 -3.42
C ALA A 173 8.61 -2.76 -3.26
N VAL A 174 9.04 -3.34 -4.38
CA VAL A 174 9.92 -4.51 -4.42
C VAL A 174 11.36 -4.07 -4.19
N LEU A 175 12.09 -4.75 -3.31
CA LEU A 175 13.49 -4.42 -3.05
C LEU A 175 14.33 -4.54 -4.33
N GLY A 176 15.11 -3.51 -4.62
CA GLY A 176 15.92 -3.43 -5.82
C GLY A 176 17.18 -2.57 -5.64
N MET A 177 18.02 -2.57 -6.65
CA MET A 177 19.27 -1.81 -6.69
C MET A 177 19.55 -1.31 -8.12
N SER A 178 20.23 -0.19 -8.23
CA SER A 178 20.80 0.30 -9.48
C SER A 178 22.22 0.81 -9.27
N ILE A 179 23.08 0.62 -10.27
CA ILE A 179 24.48 1.00 -10.23
C ILE A 179 24.78 1.92 -11.42
N ASP A 180 25.40 3.05 -11.15
CA ASP A 180 26.01 3.88 -12.19
C ASP A 180 27.33 3.22 -12.65
N ILE A 181 27.35 2.72 -13.87
CA ILE A 181 28.50 2.00 -14.44
C ILE A 181 29.73 2.88 -14.66
N ARG A 182 29.56 4.21 -14.73
CA ARG A 182 30.67 5.15 -14.93
C ARG A 182 31.42 5.40 -13.63
N THR A 183 30.65 5.64 -12.56
CA THR A 183 31.21 5.89 -11.22
C THR A 183 31.42 4.61 -10.42
N ARG A 184 30.79 3.49 -10.83
CA ARG A 184 30.74 2.19 -10.14
C ARG A 184 30.14 2.30 -8.73
N LYS A 185 29.22 3.25 -8.54
CA LYS A 185 28.53 3.50 -7.26
C LYS A 185 27.05 3.19 -7.37
N PRO A 186 26.40 2.84 -6.25
CA PRO A 186 24.93 2.80 -6.21
C PRO A 186 24.33 4.15 -6.62
N THR A 187 23.22 4.13 -7.34
CA THR A 187 22.50 5.36 -7.73
C THR A 187 21.76 6.00 -6.56
N LEU A 188 21.40 5.22 -5.55
CA LEU A 188 20.78 5.69 -4.32
C LEU A 188 21.80 5.84 -3.20
N GLY A 189 21.66 6.88 -2.39
CA GLY A 189 22.51 7.12 -1.22
C GLY A 189 22.43 6.01 -0.15
N ASN A 190 21.33 5.25 -0.13
CA ASN A 190 21.09 4.10 0.77
C ASN A 190 21.40 2.74 0.10
N VAL A 191 22.18 2.70 -0.96
CA VAL A 191 22.59 1.50 -1.72
C VAL A 191 21.41 0.80 -2.41
N MET A 192 20.44 0.31 -1.65
CA MET A 192 19.21 -0.34 -2.11
C MET A 192 17.98 0.52 -1.85
N GLY A 193 16.90 0.27 -2.58
CA GLY A 193 15.63 0.95 -2.43
C GLY A 193 14.48 0.10 -2.97
N GLY A 194 13.27 0.62 -2.85
CA GLY A 194 12.08 -0.02 -3.38
C GLY A 194 11.85 0.34 -4.85
N LEU A 195 11.71 -0.65 -5.71
CA LEU A 195 11.24 -0.50 -7.08
C LEU A 195 9.71 -0.40 -7.08
N SER A 196 9.18 0.60 -7.78
CA SER A 196 7.75 0.85 -7.96
C SER A 196 7.43 1.27 -9.40
N GLY A 197 6.15 1.40 -9.74
CA GLY A 197 5.69 1.73 -11.09
C GLY A 197 5.29 0.50 -11.91
N PRO A 198 4.99 0.66 -13.22
CA PRO A 198 4.42 -0.40 -14.06
C PRO A 198 5.21 -1.71 -14.06
N ALA A 199 6.54 -1.66 -13.89
CA ALA A 199 7.39 -2.84 -13.86
C ALA A 199 7.02 -3.87 -12.77
N ILE A 200 6.41 -3.45 -11.66
CA ILE A 200 6.03 -4.35 -10.57
C ILE A 200 4.57 -4.83 -10.65
N LYS A 201 3.76 -4.32 -11.61
CA LYS A 201 2.33 -4.68 -11.72
C LYS A 201 2.10 -6.20 -11.71
N PRO A 202 2.78 -7.03 -12.52
CA PRO A 202 2.53 -8.47 -12.54
C PRO A 202 2.81 -9.16 -11.20
N ILE A 203 3.79 -8.66 -10.44
CA ILE A 203 4.13 -9.17 -9.10
C ILE A 203 3.01 -8.83 -8.11
N ALA A 204 2.61 -7.55 -8.07
CA ALA A 204 1.56 -7.08 -7.18
C ALA A 204 0.21 -7.74 -7.48
N LEU A 205 -0.15 -7.85 -8.77
CA LEU A 205 -1.38 -8.50 -9.24
C LEU A 205 -1.48 -9.96 -8.78
N ARG A 206 -0.40 -10.75 -8.96
CA ARG A 206 -0.32 -12.12 -8.46
C ARG A 206 -0.54 -12.20 -6.95
N MET A 207 0.07 -11.28 -6.20
CA MET A 207 -0.05 -11.27 -4.73
C MET A 207 -1.45 -10.88 -4.28
N VAL A 208 -2.11 -9.93 -4.93
CA VAL A 208 -3.53 -9.63 -4.69
C VAL A 208 -4.39 -10.85 -4.88
N TYR A 209 -4.19 -11.59 -5.99
CA TYR A 209 -4.91 -12.84 -6.23
C TYR A 209 -4.68 -13.87 -5.13
N GLN A 210 -3.45 -14.04 -4.66
CA GLN A 210 -3.11 -14.97 -3.57
C GLN A 210 -3.74 -14.54 -2.23
N CYS A 211 -3.69 -13.25 -1.89
CA CYS A 211 -4.31 -12.71 -0.68
C CYS A 211 -5.83 -12.90 -0.71
N HIS A 212 -6.49 -12.53 -1.83
CA HIS A 212 -7.94 -12.68 -1.98
C HIS A 212 -8.42 -14.13 -1.76
N ARG A 213 -7.64 -15.11 -2.21
CA ARG A 213 -7.96 -16.53 -1.99
C ARG A 213 -7.63 -17.02 -0.57
N ALA A 214 -6.84 -16.28 0.17
CA ALA A 214 -6.37 -16.69 1.49
C ALA A 214 -7.20 -16.14 2.65
N VAL A 215 -7.86 -14.99 2.46
CA VAL A 215 -8.60 -14.28 3.50
C VAL A 215 -10.02 -13.94 3.07
N ARG A 216 -10.88 -13.59 4.04
CA ARG A 216 -12.26 -13.12 3.81
C ARG A 216 -12.38 -11.60 3.90
N ILE A 217 -11.42 -10.95 4.59
CA ILE A 217 -11.38 -9.50 4.69
C ILE A 217 -11.02 -8.87 3.34
N PRO A 218 -11.44 -7.63 3.08
CA PRO A 218 -11.12 -6.89 1.88
C PRO A 218 -9.63 -6.86 1.54
N VAL A 219 -9.31 -6.99 0.25
CA VAL A 219 -7.96 -6.77 -0.29
C VAL A 219 -7.94 -5.47 -1.08
N ILE A 220 -7.02 -4.59 -0.75
CA ILE A 220 -6.77 -3.33 -1.45
C ILE A 220 -5.53 -3.52 -2.31
N GLY A 221 -5.65 -3.39 -3.63
CA GLY A 221 -4.55 -3.57 -4.57
C GLY A 221 -3.66 -2.32 -4.66
N CYS A 222 -2.34 -2.50 -4.64
CA CYS A 222 -1.37 -1.42 -4.79
C CYS A 222 -0.09 -1.93 -5.47
N GLY A 223 0.35 -1.24 -6.51
CA GLY A 223 1.63 -1.54 -7.19
C GLY A 223 1.53 -1.61 -8.70
N GLY A 224 2.06 -0.61 -9.38
CA GLY A 224 2.12 -0.53 -10.83
C GLY A 224 0.83 -0.15 -11.54
N ILE A 225 -0.20 0.28 -10.81
CA ILE A 225 -1.48 0.75 -11.36
C ILE A 225 -1.26 2.15 -11.95
N ALA A 226 -1.48 2.31 -13.25
CA ALA A 226 -1.29 3.55 -13.99
C ALA A 226 -2.47 3.91 -14.90
N SER A 227 -3.40 3.00 -15.12
CA SER A 227 -4.59 3.18 -15.95
C SER A 227 -5.83 2.52 -15.35
N ALA A 228 -7.00 2.74 -15.95
CA ALA A 228 -8.24 2.08 -15.57
C ALA A 228 -8.18 0.57 -15.82
N GLU A 229 -7.56 0.16 -16.93
CA GLU A 229 -7.36 -1.26 -17.26
C GLU A 229 -6.53 -1.97 -16.18
N ASP A 230 -5.45 -1.31 -15.69
CA ASP A 230 -4.68 -1.85 -14.59
C ASP A 230 -5.56 -2.04 -13.34
N ALA A 231 -6.37 -1.03 -13.00
CA ALA A 231 -7.27 -1.11 -11.86
C ALA A 231 -8.31 -2.24 -12.00
N ILE A 232 -8.87 -2.43 -13.21
CA ILE A 232 -9.78 -3.52 -13.53
C ILE A 232 -9.09 -4.88 -13.36
N GLU A 233 -7.86 -5.05 -13.86
CA GLU A 233 -7.11 -6.29 -13.65
C GLU A 233 -6.97 -6.62 -12.15
N PHE A 234 -6.66 -5.61 -11.32
CA PHE A 234 -6.57 -5.79 -9.86
C PHE A 234 -7.91 -6.18 -9.24
N MET A 235 -9.02 -5.57 -9.68
CA MET A 235 -10.35 -5.94 -9.21
C MET A 235 -10.71 -7.37 -9.63
N LEU A 236 -10.48 -7.73 -10.87
CA LEU A 236 -10.68 -9.11 -11.36
C LEU A 236 -9.85 -10.13 -10.57
N ALA A 237 -8.64 -9.77 -10.13
CA ALA A 237 -7.80 -10.61 -9.27
C ALA A 237 -8.31 -10.69 -7.81
N GLY A 238 -9.24 -9.83 -7.40
CA GLY A 238 -9.88 -9.87 -6.08
C GLY A 238 -9.72 -8.61 -5.24
N ALA A 239 -9.13 -7.54 -5.78
CA ALA A 239 -9.11 -6.27 -5.06
C ALA A 239 -10.51 -5.64 -5.00
N GLN A 240 -10.89 -5.14 -3.82
CA GLN A 240 -12.13 -4.36 -3.64
C GLN A 240 -11.91 -2.86 -3.81
N ALA A 241 -10.68 -2.42 -3.71
CA ALA A 241 -10.25 -1.05 -3.98
C ALA A 241 -8.78 -1.05 -4.44
N VAL A 242 -8.32 0.09 -4.99
CA VAL A 242 -6.94 0.23 -5.47
C VAL A 242 -6.28 1.50 -4.93
N GLN A 243 -4.98 1.41 -4.65
CA GLN A 243 -4.11 2.54 -4.32
C GLN A 243 -3.17 2.85 -5.49
N VAL A 244 -3.16 4.11 -5.92
CA VAL A 244 -2.31 4.62 -7.00
C VAL A 244 -1.10 5.34 -6.40
N GLY A 245 0.09 4.90 -6.78
CA GLY A 245 1.35 5.43 -6.26
C GLY A 245 2.14 6.19 -7.34
N THR A 246 3.13 5.53 -7.92
CA THR A 246 4.12 6.12 -8.86
C THR A 246 3.49 6.85 -10.04
N ALA A 247 2.33 6.39 -10.52
CA ALA A 247 1.63 7.05 -11.63
C ALA A 247 1.29 8.52 -11.32
N SER A 248 1.00 8.86 -10.06
CA SER A 248 0.71 10.24 -9.64
C SER A 248 1.90 11.20 -9.78
N PHE A 249 3.15 10.69 -9.79
CA PHE A 249 4.33 11.51 -10.05
C PHE A 249 4.56 11.78 -11.53
N ILE A 250 4.02 10.92 -12.40
CA ILE A 250 4.12 11.06 -13.86
C ILE A 250 2.96 11.91 -14.37
N ASP A 251 1.75 11.62 -13.90
CA ASP A 251 0.51 12.33 -14.22
C ASP A 251 -0.25 12.64 -12.92
N PRO A 252 -0.26 13.89 -12.45
CA PRO A 252 -1.03 14.29 -11.27
C PRO A 252 -2.55 14.02 -11.40
N GLY A 253 -3.09 13.93 -12.63
CA GLY A 253 -4.48 13.60 -12.94
C GLY A 253 -4.78 12.10 -12.99
N ALA A 254 -3.77 11.21 -12.90
CA ALA A 254 -3.91 9.76 -13.10
C ALA A 254 -5.08 9.14 -12.32
N MET A 255 -5.29 9.55 -11.07
CA MET A 255 -6.38 9.01 -10.25
C MET A 255 -7.76 9.39 -10.78
N ALA A 256 -7.93 10.61 -11.30
CA ALA A 256 -9.18 11.04 -11.92
C ALA A 256 -9.44 10.27 -13.21
N HIS A 257 -8.42 10.13 -14.07
CA HIS A 257 -8.52 9.35 -15.31
C HIS A 257 -8.86 7.88 -15.04
N ILE A 258 -8.30 7.30 -13.98
CA ILE A 258 -8.64 5.92 -13.56
C ILE A 258 -10.12 5.84 -13.15
N VAL A 259 -10.64 6.78 -12.36
CA VAL A 259 -12.07 6.79 -11.97
C VAL A 259 -12.96 6.91 -13.20
N GLU A 260 -12.66 7.83 -14.10
CA GLU A 260 -13.41 8.03 -15.36
C GLU A 260 -13.39 6.77 -16.25
N GLY A 261 -12.23 6.12 -16.36
CA GLY A 261 -12.10 4.89 -17.13
C GLY A 261 -12.84 3.70 -16.50
N LEU A 262 -12.88 3.62 -15.17
CA LEU A 262 -13.70 2.61 -14.46
C LEU A 262 -15.19 2.81 -14.72
N ASP A 263 -15.67 4.05 -14.65
CA ASP A 263 -17.07 4.39 -14.94
C ASP A 263 -17.41 4.02 -16.40
N ALA A 264 -16.55 4.40 -17.36
CA ALA A 264 -16.74 4.07 -18.77
C ALA A 264 -16.78 2.56 -19.00
N TYR A 265 -15.87 1.80 -18.40
CA TYR A 265 -15.85 0.34 -18.48
C TYR A 265 -17.12 -0.30 -17.92
N CYS A 266 -17.63 0.17 -16.80
CA CYS A 266 -18.86 -0.33 -16.22
C CYS A 266 -20.08 -0.08 -17.15
N VAL A 267 -20.15 1.11 -17.76
CA VAL A 267 -21.21 1.44 -18.73
C VAL A 267 -21.12 0.54 -19.97
N GLU A 268 -19.94 0.42 -20.58
CA GLU A 268 -19.71 -0.38 -21.79
C GLU A 268 -20.04 -1.87 -21.59
N ASN A 269 -19.79 -2.39 -20.40
CA ASN A 269 -19.99 -3.82 -20.08
C ASN A 269 -21.29 -4.10 -19.33
N SER A 270 -22.20 -3.09 -19.17
CA SER A 270 -23.46 -3.22 -18.44
C SER A 270 -23.31 -3.74 -17.01
N ILE A 271 -22.26 -3.28 -16.32
CA ILE A 271 -21.97 -3.58 -14.92
C ILE A 271 -22.67 -2.54 -14.05
N GLU A 272 -23.59 -2.99 -13.20
CA GLU A 272 -24.36 -2.09 -12.32
C GLU A 272 -23.52 -1.67 -11.09
N TYR A 273 -22.79 -2.61 -10.51
CA TYR A 273 -21.95 -2.38 -9.35
C TYR A 273 -20.51 -2.81 -9.63
N ILE A 274 -19.55 -1.91 -9.44
CA ILE A 274 -18.13 -2.19 -9.69
C ILE A 274 -17.59 -3.38 -8.86
N THR A 275 -18.25 -3.70 -7.75
CA THR A 275 -17.94 -4.87 -6.92
C THR A 275 -18.19 -6.21 -7.64
N GLU A 276 -18.94 -6.22 -8.73
CA GLU A 276 -19.12 -7.42 -9.57
C GLU A 276 -17.81 -7.87 -10.24
N LEU A 277 -16.83 -6.96 -10.37
CA LEU A 277 -15.49 -7.27 -10.87
C LEU A 277 -14.62 -7.99 -9.83
N THR A 278 -14.95 -7.88 -8.54
CA THR A 278 -14.07 -8.40 -7.48
C THR A 278 -13.96 -9.92 -7.54
N GLY A 279 -12.77 -10.41 -7.88
CA GLY A 279 -12.49 -11.84 -8.00
C GLY A 279 -13.13 -12.53 -9.20
N ALA A 280 -13.64 -11.77 -10.16
CA ALA A 280 -14.35 -12.31 -11.33
C ALA A 280 -13.43 -12.86 -12.43
N VAL A 281 -12.12 -12.97 -12.19
CA VAL A 281 -11.19 -13.58 -13.13
C VAL A 281 -11.60 -15.04 -13.44
N ARG A 282 -11.69 -15.36 -14.71
CA ARG A 282 -12.05 -16.72 -15.16
C ARG A 282 -10.79 -17.56 -15.31
N ILE A 283 -10.64 -18.56 -14.45
CA ILE A 283 -9.52 -19.48 -14.46
C ILE A 283 -10.07 -20.91 -14.68
N ASP A 284 -9.42 -21.66 -15.55
CA ASP A 284 -9.70 -23.09 -15.71
C ASP A 284 -9.48 -23.80 -14.35
N PRO A 285 -10.49 -24.47 -13.79
CA PRO A 285 -10.37 -25.15 -12.50
C PRO A 285 -9.20 -26.15 -12.43
N GLN A 286 -8.89 -26.82 -13.55
CA GLN A 286 -7.79 -27.79 -13.61
C GLN A 286 -6.39 -27.13 -13.50
N LEU A 287 -6.29 -25.85 -13.88
CA LEU A 287 -5.03 -25.09 -13.80
C LEU A 287 -4.87 -24.39 -12.45
N SER A 288 -5.96 -23.94 -11.82
CA SER A 288 -5.92 -23.19 -10.56
C SER A 288 -5.25 -23.99 -9.43
N ASP A 289 -5.60 -25.28 -9.29
CA ASP A 289 -5.08 -26.14 -8.24
C ASP A 289 -3.59 -26.51 -8.41
N ARG A 290 -3.11 -26.54 -9.65
CA ARG A 290 -1.71 -26.86 -9.95
C ARG A 290 -0.77 -25.75 -9.48
N TRP A 291 -1.12 -24.50 -9.73
CA TRP A 291 -0.31 -23.34 -9.37
C TRP A 291 -0.34 -23.03 -7.88
N LEU A 292 -1.47 -23.25 -7.20
CA LEU A 292 -1.57 -23.13 -5.76
C LEU A 292 -0.67 -24.14 -5.03
N ARG A 293 -0.60 -25.40 -5.52
CA ARG A 293 0.31 -26.41 -4.98
C ARG A 293 1.78 -26.09 -5.25
N PHE A 294 2.11 -25.53 -6.40
CA PHE A 294 3.49 -25.10 -6.70
C PHE A 294 3.95 -23.97 -5.77
N ALA A 295 3.12 -22.99 -5.50
CA ALA A 295 3.43 -21.90 -4.58
C ALA A 295 3.63 -22.37 -3.12
N GLN A 296 2.93 -23.43 -2.69
CA GLN A 296 3.08 -24.05 -1.36
C GLN A 296 4.32 -24.94 -1.23
N GLN A 297 4.87 -25.44 -2.33
CA GLN A 297 6.07 -26.31 -2.34
C GLN A 297 7.38 -25.53 -2.53
N SER A 298 7.30 -24.27 -2.92
CA SER A 298 8.47 -23.40 -3.19
C SER A 298 8.81 -22.46 -1.99
N GLY A 299 8.13 -22.57 -0.89
CA GLY A 299 8.38 -21.95 0.41
C GLY A 299 8.73 -23.01 1.42
#